data_8f75a22b21e51ee3d8bf60d711c8757c
#
_entry.id   8f75a22b21e51ee3d8bf60d711c8757c
#
_cell.length_a   1.000
_cell.length_b   1.000
_cell.length_c   1.000
_cell.angle_alpha   90.00
_cell.angle_beta   90.00
_cell.angle_gamma   90.00
#
_symmetry.space_group_name_H-M   'P 1'
#
loop_
_entity.id
_entity.type
_entity.pdbx_description
1 polymer ?
#
loop_
_entity_poly.entity_id
_entity_poly.type
_entity_poly.pdbx_seq_one_letter_code
_entity_poly.pdbx_strand_id
1 'polypeptide(L)'
;MPIGFAILSLNTPICTLISGDPDTEQGLRTLPGQVASFCTRYCLFIFCVNSLISGVYLIVWQLRNGGAGLLELLTAVLFALQSAIFSVTLEWAHPLRGWKVETDLWHHPRKYLVPAVMMLIAGVIGLWPFAVWVWLGVMIAEAVALIAVARRI
;
A
#
# COMPACT_ATOMS: atom_id res chain seq x y z
N MET A 1 -4.30 18.29 -0.58
CA MET A 1 -4.47 17.06 -1.38
C MET A 1 -3.65 15.86 -0.88
N PRO A 2 -2.33 15.90 -0.65
CA PRO A 2 -1.56 14.70 -0.29
C PRO A 2 -2.10 13.93 0.92
N ILE A 3 -2.53 14.63 1.97
CA ILE A 3 -3.12 14.03 3.17
C ILE A 3 -4.39 13.23 2.85
N GLY A 4 -5.24 13.75 1.93
CA GLY A 4 -6.43 13.01 1.47
C GLY A 4 -6.08 11.69 0.81
N PHE A 5 -5.08 11.66 -0.07
CA PHE A 5 -4.62 10.42 -0.70
C PHE A 5 -4.00 9.45 0.31
N ALA A 6 -3.24 9.95 1.28
CA ALA A 6 -2.69 9.13 2.36
C ALA A 6 -3.81 8.43 3.14
N ILE A 7 -4.85 9.15 3.54
CA ILE A 7 -5.99 8.60 4.28
C ILE A 7 -6.76 7.58 3.43
N LEU A 8 -7.04 7.89 2.17
CA LEU A 8 -7.81 7.03 1.27
C LEU A 8 -7.08 5.74 0.89
N SER A 9 -5.75 5.73 0.98
CA SER A 9 -4.93 4.54 0.71
C SER A 9 -4.81 3.59 1.91
N LEU A 10 -5.51 3.85 3.02
CA LEU A 10 -5.46 3.07 4.26
C LEU A 10 -6.64 2.09 4.36
N ASN A 11 -6.63 1.05 3.53
CA ASN A 11 -7.66 0.02 3.54
C ASN A 11 -7.24 -1.19 4.38
N THR A 12 -7.28 -1.07 5.70
CA THR A 12 -6.81 -2.09 6.66
C THR A 12 -7.39 -3.48 6.42
N PRO A 13 -8.71 -3.68 6.16
CA PRO A 13 -9.25 -5.03 5.96
C PRO A 13 -8.65 -5.76 4.76
N ILE A 14 -8.42 -5.03 3.68
CA ILE A 14 -7.86 -5.58 2.44
C ILE A 14 -6.36 -5.89 2.60
N CYS A 15 -5.69 -5.19 3.50
CA CYS A 15 -4.25 -5.29 3.74
C CYS A 15 -3.85 -6.34 4.78
N THR A 16 -4.80 -7.13 5.33
CA THR A 16 -4.57 -8.14 6.38
C THR A 16 -5.00 -9.54 5.98
N LEU A 17 -5.01 -9.85 4.69
CA LEU A 17 -5.49 -11.12 4.15
C LEU A 17 -4.69 -12.32 4.68
N ILE A 18 -3.36 -12.23 4.69
CA ILE A 18 -2.46 -13.32 5.13
C ILE A 18 -2.55 -13.51 6.65
N SER A 19 -2.67 -12.43 7.39
CA SER A 19 -2.86 -12.48 8.84
C SER A 19 -4.24 -13.02 9.23
N GLY A 20 -5.24 -12.84 8.37
CA GLY A 20 -6.61 -13.32 8.59
C GLY A 20 -6.77 -14.82 8.33
N ASP A 21 -5.95 -15.43 7.48
CA ASP A 21 -6.02 -16.85 7.12
C ASP A 21 -4.64 -17.53 7.17
N PRO A 22 -4.27 -18.10 8.33
CA PRO A 22 -3.01 -18.80 8.50
C PRO A 22 -2.84 -20.03 7.60
N ASP A 23 -3.93 -20.70 7.24
CA ASP A 23 -3.90 -21.91 6.40
C ASP A 23 -3.49 -21.55 4.97
N THR A 24 -3.97 -20.42 4.46
CA THR A 24 -3.53 -19.87 3.16
C THR A 24 -2.04 -19.57 3.16
N GLU A 25 -1.48 -18.98 4.23
CA GLU A 25 -0.04 -18.75 4.33
C GLU A 25 0.76 -20.05 4.29
N GLN A 26 0.35 -21.04 5.09
CA GLN A 26 1.04 -22.33 5.13
C GLN A 26 0.99 -23.04 3.77
N GLY A 27 -0.16 -23.02 3.11
CA GLY A 27 -0.33 -23.54 1.76
C GLY A 27 0.59 -22.87 0.74
N LEU A 28 0.72 -21.55 0.77
CA LEU A 28 1.60 -20.82 -0.14
C LEU A 28 3.08 -21.10 0.11
N ARG A 29 3.49 -21.26 1.36
CA ARG A 29 4.89 -21.58 1.72
C ARG A 29 5.31 -22.98 1.30
N THR A 30 4.37 -23.91 1.16
CA THR A 30 4.65 -25.30 0.73
C THR A 30 4.72 -25.46 -0.79
N LEU A 31 4.21 -24.47 -1.55
CA LEU A 31 4.16 -24.52 -3.02
C LEU A 31 5.29 -23.68 -3.63
N PRO A 32 6.36 -24.29 -4.15
CA PRO A 32 7.48 -23.55 -4.72
C PRO A 32 7.03 -22.70 -5.93
N GLY A 33 7.48 -21.45 -5.97
CA GLY A 33 7.24 -20.52 -7.08
C GLY A 33 5.88 -19.82 -7.07
N GLN A 34 4.95 -20.17 -6.20
CA GLN A 34 3.62 -19.51 -6.15
C GLN A 34 3.61 -18.24 -5.30
N VAL A 35 4.53 -18.10 -4.35
CA VAL A 35 4.62 -16.95 -3.44
C VAL A 35 4.74 -15.63 -4.21
N ALA A 36 5.68 -15.54 -5.14
CA ALA A 36 5.88 -14.32 -5.93
C ALA A 36 4.64 -13.96 -6.77
N SER A 37 4.01 -14.95 -7.39
CA SER A 37 2.78 -14.76 -8.16
C SER A 37 1.62 -14.30 -7.29
N PHE A 38 1.45 -14.89 -6.12
CA PHE A 38 0.42 -14.50 -5.16
C PHE A 38 0.65 -13.08 -4.65
N CYS A 39 1.86 -12.76 -4.15
CA CYS A 39 2.18 -11.42 -3.66
C CYS A 39 1.99 -10.34 -4.73
N THR A 40 2.36 -10.64 -5.98
CA THR A 40 2.15 -9.70 -7.09
C THR A 40 0.67 -9.45 -7.36
N ARG A 41 -0.14 -10.51 -7.43
CA ARG A 41 -1.60 -10.38 -7.64
C ARG A 41 -2.28 -9.66 -6.48
N TYR A 42 -1.85 -9.95 -5.26
CA TYR A 42 -2.36 -9.30 -4.06
C TYR A 42 -1.99 -7.80 -4.04
N CYS A 43 -0.75 -7.47 -4.37
CA CYS A 43 -0.32 -6.08 -4.53
C CYS A 43 -1.11 -5.33 -5.60
N LEU A 44 -1.32 -5.95 -6.77
CA LEU A 44 -2.14 -5.38 -7.84
C LEU A 44 -3.59 -5.16 -7.40
N PHE A 45 -4.17 -6.09 -6.67
CA PHE A 45 -5.53 -5.95 -6.14
C PHE A 45 -5.65 -4.74 -5.21
N ILE A 46 -4.76 -4.62 -4.21
CA ILE A 46 -4.74 -3.46 -3.30
C ILE A 46 -4.52 -2.16 -4.08
N PHE A 47 -3.57 -2.16 -5.01
CA PHE A 47 -3.29 -1.01 -5.86
C PHE A 47 -4.51 -0.57 -6.67
N CYS A 48 -5.23 -1.51 -7.30
CA CYS A 48 -6.43 -1.21 -8.09
C CYS A 48 -7.53 -0.59 -7.22
N VAL A 49 -7.79 -1.17 -6.03
CA VAL A 49 -8.81 -0.64 -5.11
C VAL A 49 -8.43 0.77 -4.64
N ASN A 50 -7.20 0.98 -4.21
CA ASN A 50 -6.73 2.29 -3.76
C ASN A 50 -6.73 3.32 -4.88
N SER A 51 -6.34 2.92 -6.09
CA SER A 51 -6.37 3.79 -7.28
C SER A 51 -7.79 4.20 -7.67
N LEU A 52 -8.74 3.28 -7.57
CA LEU A 52 -10.15 3.58 -7.85
C LEU A 52 -10.70 4.59 -6.84
N ILE A 53 -10.45 4.40 -5.55
CA ILE A 53 -10.89 5.31 -4.48
C ILE A 53 -10.24 6.69 -4.67
N SER A 54 -8.93 6.73 -4.89
CA SER A 54 -8.19 7.97 -5.12
C SER A 54 -8.62 8.68 -6.41
N GLY A 55 -8.96 7.91 -7.45
CA GLY A 55 -9.50 8.44 -8.71
C GLY A 55 -10.85 9.12 -8.54
N VAL A 56 -11.77 8.51 -7.79
CA VAL A 56 -13.06 9.12 -7.45
C VAL A 56 -12.84 10.43 -6.68
N TYR A 57 -11.93 10.42 -5.69
CA TYR A 57 -11.59 11.63 -4.94
C TYR A 57 -11.03 12.73 -5.83
N LEU A 58 -10.14 12.41 -6.79
CA LEU A 58 -9.61 13.37 -7.75
C LEU A 58 -10.71 13.96 -8.64
N ILE A 59 -11.63 13.15 -9.13
CA ILE A 59 -12.74 13.60 -9.96
C ILE A 59 -13.62 14.58 -9.17
N VAL A 60 -14.01 14.21 -7.94
CA VAL A 60 -14.83 15.08 -7.07
C VAL A 60 -14.10 16.39 -6.77
N TRP A 61 -12.79 16.31 -6.49
CA TRP A 61 -11.97 17.51 -6.25
C TRP A 61 -11.91 18.40 -7.48
N GLN A 62 -11.68 17.83 -8.67
CA GLN A 62 -11.62 18.56 -9.94
C GLN A 62 -12.94 19.28 -10.24
N LEU A 63 -14.07 18.60 -10.02
CA LEU A 63 -15.39 19.18 -10.27
C LEU A 63 -15.71 20.34 -9.32
N ARG A 64 -15.20 20.27 -8.07
CA ARG A 64 -15.53 21.28 -7.05
C ARG A 64 -14.58 22.46 -7.03
N ASN A 65 -13.28 22.23 -7.19
CA ASN A 65 -12.24 23.25 -6.99
C ASN A 65 -11.49 23.58 -8.29
N GLY A 66 -11.51 22.69 -9.28
CA GLY A 66 -10.64 22.77 -10.44
C GLY A 66 -9.18 22.51 -10.10
N GLY A 67 -8.30 22.58 -11.10
CA GLY A 67 -6.84 22.63 -10.90
C GLY A 67 -6.16 21.31 -10.52
N ALA A 68 -6.84 20.17 -10.64
CA ALA A 68 -6.13 18.88 -10.54
C ALA A 68 -5.28 18.68 -11.81
N GLY A 69 -3.97 18.61 -11.62
CA GLY A 69 -2.99 18.45 -12.68
C GLY A 69 -2.28 17.10 -12.66
N LEU A 70 -1.23 17.01 -13.47
CA LEU A 70 -0.42 15.79 -13.56
C LEU A 70 0.26 15.43 -12.23
N LEU A 71 0.64 16.43 -11.44
CA LEU A 71 1.30 16.22 -10.15
C LEU A 71 0.37 15.54 -9.13
N GLU A 72 -0.89 15.96 -9.10
CA GLU A 72 -1.91 15.37 -8.22
C GLU A 72 -2.24 13.95 -8.63
N LEU A 73 -2.34 13.69 -9.95
CA LEU A 73 -2.54 12.34 -10.46
C LEU A 73 -1.37 11.43 -10.11
N LEU A 74 -0.13 11.90 -10.33
CA LEU A 74 1.08 11.17 -9.97
C LEU A 74 1.12 10.87 -8.47
N THR A 75 0.80 11.86 -7.64
CA THR A 75 0.74 11.72 -6.17
C THR A 75 -0.27 10.64 -5.78
N ALA A 76 -1.47 10.64 -6.35
CA ALA A 76 -2.51 9.64 -6.07
C ALA A 76 -2.03 8.22 -6.40
N VAL A 77 -1.42 8.04 -7.59
CA VAL A 77 -0.89 6.75 -8.03
C VAL A 77 0.24 6.27 -7.13
N LEU A 78 1.17 7.16 -6.75
CA LEU A 78 2.28 6.82 -5.86
C LEU A 78 1.80 6.41 -4.47
N PHE A 79 0.82 7.11 -3.89
CA PHE A 79 0.24 6.71 -2.60
C PHE A 79 -0.46 5.35 -2.68
N ALA A 80 -1.25 5.11 -3.73
CA ALA A 80 -1.92 3.83 -3.93
C ALA A 80 -0.92 2.67 -4.07
N LEU A 81 0.15 2.88 -4.83
CA LEU A 81 1.18 1.86 -5.06
C LEU A 81 2.02 1.61 -3.80
N GLN A 82 2.45 2.68 -3.10
CA GLN A 82 3.23 2.55 -1.88
C GLN A 82 2.46 1.83 -0.78
N SER A 83 1.18 2.17 -0.61
CA SER A 83 0.31 1.48 0.34
C SER A 83 0.22 -0.01 0.02
N ALA A 84 0.08 -0.38 -1.26
CA ALA A 84 0.01 -1.77 -1.69
C ALA A 84 1.33 -2.51 -1.41
N ILE A 85 2.47 -1.94 -1.77
CA ILE A 85 3.80 -2.53 -1.54
C ILE A 85 4.04 -2.72 -0.04
N PHE A 86 3.83 -1.69 0.78
CA PHE A 86 4.04 -1.78 2.23
C PHE A 86 3.12 -2.81 2.88
N SER A 87 1.85 -2.85 2.49
CA SER A 87 0.90 -3.79 3.06
C SER A 87 1.31 -5.23 2.77
N VAL A 88 1.63 -5.55 1.52
CA VAL A 88 2.01 -6.90 1.13
C VAL A 88 3.35 -7.34 1.73
N THR A 89 4.36 -6.47 1.69
CA THR A 89 5.67 -6.78 2.27
C THR A 89 5.59 -6.97 3.78
N LEU A 90 4.82 -6.14 4.47
CA LEU A 90 4.65 -6.24 5.91
C LEU A 90 3.86 -7.49 6.31
N GLU A 91 2.80 -7.82 5.56
CA GLU A 91 2.03 -9.05 5.77
C GLU A 91 2.86 -10.30 5.53
N TRP A 92 3.69 -10.31 4.49
CA TRP A 92 4.53 -11.46 4.17
C TRP A 92 5.70 -11.64 5.15
N ALA A 93 6.38 -10.54 5.51
CA ALA A 93 7.55 -10.58 6.40
C ALA A 93 7.18 -10.85 7.86
N HIS A 94 6.07 -10.29 8.31
CA HIS A 94 5.64 -10.32 9.70
C HIS A 94 4.12 -10.50 9.82
N PRO A 95 3.55 -11.65 9.45
CA PRO A 95 2.12 -11.90 9.60
C PRO A 95 1.72 -11.81 11.08
N LEU A 96 0.55 -11.22 11.34
CA LEU A 96 0.02 -11.13 12.71
C LEU A 96 -0.48 -12.51 13.13
N ARG A 97 0.15 -13.08 14.15
CA ARG A 97 -0.23 -14.38 14.71
C ARG A 97 -0.64 -14.22 16.17
N GLY A 98 -1.49 -15.13 16.63
CA GLY A 98 -1.90 -15.17 18.03
C GLY A 98 -3.13 -14.32 18.36
N TRP A 99 -3.83 -13.76 17.37
CA TRP A 99 -5.13 -13.17 17.59
C TRP A 99 -6.17 -14.27 17.88
N LYS A 100 -7.06 -14.01 18.86
CA LYS A 100 -8.13 -14.94 19.24
C LYS A 100 -9.48 -14.53 18.70
N VAL A 101 -9.64 -13.25 18.44
CA VAL A 101 -10.87 -12.64 17.91
C VAL A 101 -10.46 -11.66 16.82
N GLU A 102 -11.23 -11.54 15.75
CA GLU A 102 -10.95 -10.60 14.65
C GLU A 102 -10.70 -9.17 15.14
N THR A 103 -11.32 -8.76 16.25
CA THR A 103 -11.10 -7.46 16.89
C THR A 103 -9.66 -7.26 17.32
N ASP A 104 -8.94 -8.30 17.71
CA ASP A 104 -7.52 -8.20 18.10
C ASP A 104 -6.63 -7.84 16.91
N LEU A 105 -6.95 -8.38 15.73
CA LEU A 105 -6.29 -8.03 14.47
C LEU A 105 -6.47 -6.55 14.13
N TRP A 106 -7.65 -6.00 14.42
CA TRP A 106 -7.99 -4.61 14.14
C TRP A 106 -7.34 -3.62 15.13
N HIS A 107 -7.00 -4.04 16.34
CA HIS A 107 -6.41 -3.19 17.38
C HIS A 107 -4.88 -3.34 17.51
N HIS A 108 -4.26 -4.19 16.70
CA HIS A 108 -2.82 -4.43 16.79
C HIS A 108 -2.01 -3.16 16.44
N PRO A 109 -0.96 -2.80 17.20
CA PRO A 109 -0.16 -1.58 17.00
C PRO A 109 0.44 -1.44 15.60
N ARG A 110 0.74 -2.55 14.94
CA ARG A 110 1.24 -2.61 13.56
C ARG A 110 0.31 -1.92 12.56
N LYS A 111 -0.99 -1.93 12.82
CA LYS A 111 -2.00 -1.24 12.02
C LYS A 111 -1.68 0.25 11.81
N TYR A 112 -1.02 0.86 12.78
CA TYR A 112 -0.70 2.29 12.74
C TYR A 112 0.60 2.60 12.01
N LEU A 113 1.43 1.60 11.70
CA LEU A 113 2.74 1.81 11.08
C LEU A 113 2.60 2.31 9.64
N VAL A 114 1.79 1.64 8.81
CA VAL A 114 1.55 2.07 7.42
C VAL A 114 0.91 3.47 7.36
N PRO A 115 -0.19 3.74 8.13
CA PRO A 115 -0.73 5.09 8.26
C PRO A 115 0.28 6.15 8.66
N ALA A 116 1.11 5.89 9.66
CA ALA A 116 2.09 6.84 10.15
C ALA A 116 3.11 7.21 9.06
N VAL A 117 3.64 6.21 8.34
CA VAL A 117 4.56 6.43 7.23
C VAL A 117 3.87 7.22 6.11
N MET A 118 2.65 6.84 5.72
CA MET A 118 1.91 7.55 4.67
C MET A 118 1.61 9.00 5.03
N MET A 119 1.25 9.27 6.29
CA MET A 119 1.01 10.64 6.75
C MET A 119 2.29 11.47 6.80
N LEU A 120 3.42 10.86 7.18
CA LEU A 120 4.73 11.52 7.15
C LEU A 120 5.11 11.91 5.72
N ILE A 121 4.95 11.01 4.76
CA ILE A 121 5.18 11.27 3.33
C ILE A 121 4.27 12.39 2.84
N ALA A 122 2.98 12.34 3.19
CA ALA A 122 2.02 13.36 2.81
C ALA A 122 2.39 14.74 3.37
N GLY A 123 2.91 14.78 4.59
CA GLY A 123 3.44 16.00 5.21
C GLY A 123 4.62 16.58 4.43
N VAL A 124 5.60 15.73 4.08
CA VAL A 124 6.78 16.16 3.29
C VAL A 124 6.36 16.70 1.91
N ILE A 125 5.48 15.98 1.20
CA ILE A 125 4.98 16.43 -0.12
C ILE A 125 4.16 17.71 0.01
N GLY A 126 3.38 17.86 1.09
CA GLY A 126 2.59 19.06 1.36
C GLY A 126 3.46 20.31 1.60
N LEU A 127 4.60 20.14 2.23
CA LEU A 127 5.57 21.21 2.47
C LEU A 127 6.46 21.49 1.23
N TRP A 128 6.78 20.44 0.49
CA TRP A 128 7.68 20.52 -0.65
C TRP A 128 7.18 19.67 -1.82
N PRO A 129 6.40 20.22 -2.76
CA PRO A 129 5.78 19.44 -3.86
C PRO A 129 6.79 18.69 -4.74
N PHE A 130 8.02 19.19 -4.89
CA PHE A 130 9.06 18.49 -5.64
C PHE A 130 9.50 17.16 -5.00
N ALA A 131 9.18 16.92 -3.73
CA ALA A 131 9.42 15.64 -3.05
C ALA A 131 8.73 14.46 -3.74
N VAL A 132 7.69 14.69 -4.54
CA VAL A 132 7.03 13.66 -5.36
C VAL A 132 8.01 12.98 -6.32
N TRP A 133 8.92 13.73 -6.92
CA TRP A 133 9.92 13.18 -7.83
C TRP A 133 10.98 12.34 -7.13
N VAL A 134 11.40 12.77 -5.95
CA VAL A 134 12.32 12.00 -5.09
C VAL A 134 11.62 10.69 -4.66
N TRP A 135 10.35 10.79 -4.29
CA TRP A 135 9.52 9.65 -3.92
C TRP A 135 9.38 8.64 -5.06
N LEU A 136 9.14 9.11 -6.29
CA LEU A 136 9.12 8.26 -7.48
C LEU A 136 10.43 7.48 -7.64
N GLY A 137 11.58 8.13 -7.42
CA GLY A 137 12.89 7.48 -7.45
C GLY A 137 13.02 6.37 -6.39
N VAL A 138 12.57 6.62 -5.16
CA VAL A 138 12.54 5.62 -4.08
C VAL A 138 11.66 4.43 -4.44
N MET A 139 10.46 4.69 -4.99
CA MET A 139 9.54 3.64 -5.41
C MET A 139 10.11 2.74 -6.52
N ILE A 140 10.81 3.33 -7.48
CA ILE A 140 11.50 2.55 -8.52
C ILE A 140 12.58 1.67 -7.90
N ALA A 141 13.36 2.21 -6.95
CA ALA A 141 14.39 1.45 -6.26
C ALA A 141 13.80 0.28 -5.44
N GLU A 142 12.69 0.52 -4.73
CA GLU A 142 11.95 -0.53 -4.01
C GLU A 142 11.43 -1.62 -4.95
N ALA A 143 10.82 -1.24 -6.06
CA ALA A 143 10.32 -2.20 -7.06
C ALA A 143 11.44 -3.08 -7.62
N VAL A 144 12.59 -2.48 -7.96
CA VAL A 144 13.78 -3.22 -8.43
C VAL A 144 14.30 -4.17 -7.36
N ALA A 145 14.39 -3.71 -6.10
CA ALA A 145 14.83 -4.54 -4.99
C ALA A 145 13.89 -5.74 -4.76
N LEU A 146 12.58 -5.52 -4.80
CA LEU A 146 11.57 -6.59 -4.65
C LEU A 146 11.66 -7.62 -5.78
N ILE A 147 11.82 -7.18 -7.04
CA ILE A 147 12.00 -8.07 -8.18
C ILE A 147 13.30 -8.88 -8.04
N ALA A 148 14.39 -8.25 -7.58
CA ALA A 148 15.66 -8.93 -7.36
C ALA A 148 15.56 -10.00 -6.26
N VAL A 149 14.84 -9.73 -5.18
CA VAL A 149 14.57 -10.70 -4.11
C VAL A 149 13.66 -11.82 -4.59
N ALA A 150 12.58 -11.49 -5.30
CA ALA A 150 11.64 -12.49 -5.82
C ALA A 150 12.28 -13.48 -6.81
N ARG A 151 13.33 -13.07 -7.51
CA ARG A 151 14.08 -13.96 -8.43
C ARG A 151 15.05 -14.91 -7.72
N ARG A 152 15.35 -14.67 -6.43
CA ARG A 152 16.25 -15.50 -5.62
C ARG A 152 15.54 -16.56 -4.77
N ILE A 153 14.22 -16.43 -4.64
CA ILE A 153 13.32 -17.37 -3.95
C ILE A 153 12.69 -18.32 -4.97
#